data_6907a3438c1f96a0b1f88325e5d20ebb
#
_entry.id   6907a3438c1f96a0b1f88325e5d20ebb
#
_cell.length_a   1.000
_cell.length_b   1.000
_cell.length_c   1.000
_cell.angle_alpha   90.00
_cell.angle_beta   90.00
_cell.angle_gamma   90.00
#
_symmetry.space_group_name_H-M   'P 1'
#
loop_
_entity.id
_entity.type
_entity.pdbx_description
1 polymer ?
#
loop_
_entity_poly.entity_id
_entity_poly.type
_entity_poly.pdbx_seq_one_letter_code
_entity_poly.pdbx_strand_id
1 'polypeptide(L)'
;MFLATSIMKSILLVVGILLVVSLLLILVLLFVKEKLSPSGPVKIKINGEKEIEVASGDSLLTTLSGQKIFLPSACGGGGTCIQCECHVKSGGGEALPTETPHFTRKELQSGARLACQVKVKQDMDITIPEEVFGIKKWEADSR
;
A
#
# COMPACT_ATOMS: atom_id res chain seq x y z
N MET A 1 5.89 -55.52 -17.47
CA MET A 1 7.01 -54.58 -17.43
C MET A 1 6.80 -53.37 -18.36
N PHE A 2 6.36 -53.53 -19.60
CA PHE A 2 6.12 -52.45 -20.56
C PHE A 2 5.01 -51.45 -20.15
N LEU A 3 3.95 -51.92 -19.49
CA LEU A 3 2.83 -51.08 -19.09
C LEU A 3 3.26 -50.07 -18.00
N ALA A 4 4.03 -50.51 -17.03
CA ALA A 4 4.53 -49.65 -15.94
C ALA A 4 5.45 -48.52 -16.43
N THR A 5 6.32 -48.82 -17.42
CA THR A 5 7.20 -47.84 -18.03
C THR A 5 6.44 -46.81 -18.87
N SER A 6 5.37 -47.22 -19.55
CA SER A 6 4.50 -46.31 -20.30
C SER A 6 3.71 -45.35 -19.38
N ILE A 7 3.17 -45.88 -18.30
CA ILE A 7 2.46 -45.03 -17.29
C ILE A 7 3.41 -44.04 -16.62
N MET A 8 4.61 -44.47 -16.29
CA MET A 8 5.62 -43.60 -15.68
C MET A 8 6.05 -42.45 -16.61
N LYS A 9 6.22 -42.74 -17.90
CA LYS A 9 6.50 -41.69 -18.90
C LYS A 9 5.33 -40.70 -19.04
N SER A 10 4.10 -41.19 -19.05
CA SER A 10 2.92 -40.31 -19.13
C SER A 10 2.78 -39.41 -17.90
N ILE A 11 3.02 -39.94 -16.70
CA ILE A 11 3.01 -39.16 -15.46
C ILE A 11 4.09 -38.07 -15.49
N LEU A 12 5.31 -38.42 -15.84
CA LEU A 12 6.42 -37.46 -15.96
C LEU A 12 6.12 -36.36 -16.98
N LEU A 13 5.51 -36.70 -18.10
CA LEU A 13 5.12 -35.74 -19.14
C LEU A 13 4.07 -34.77 -18.63
N VAL A 14 3.02 -35.27 -17.96
CA VAL A 14 1.95 -34.43 -17.38
C VAL A 14 2.50 -33.50 -16.30
N VAL A 15 3.32 -34.03 -15.39
CA VAL A 15 3.97 -33.23 -14.34
C VAL A 15 4.88 -32.16 -14.96
N GLY A 16 5.64 -32.52 -16.00
CA GLY A 16 6.49 -31.56 -16.72
C GLY A 16 5.68 -30.41 -17.34
N ILE A 17 4.58 -30.73 -18.00
CA ILE A 17 3.69 -29.71 -18.59
C ILE A 17 3.10 -28.79 -17.50
N LEU A 18 2.63 -29.36 -16.40
CA LEU A 18 2.08 -28.57 -15.28
C LEU A 18 3.12 -27.64 -14.68
N LEU A 19 4.36 -28.08 -14.50
CA LEU A 19 5.44 -27.25 -14.00
C LEU A 19 5.77 -26.11 -14.97
N VAL A 20 5.84 -26.38 -16.26
CA VAL A 20 6.12 -25.35 -17.29
C VAL A 20 4.99 -24.31 -17.30
N VAL A 21 3.74 -24.73 -17.29
CA VAL A 21 2.58 -23.82 -17.26
C VAL A 21 2.57 -22.98 -15.99
N SER A 22 2.84 -23.59 -14.84
CA SER A 22 2.91 -22.89 -13.55
C SER A 22 4.04 -21.85 -13.55
N LEU A 23 5.22 -22.21 -14.04
CA LEU A 23 6.35 -21.29 -14.13
C LEU A 23 6.07 -20.12 -15.07
N LEU A 24 5.47 -20.40 -16.23
CA LEU A 24 5.08 -19.37 -17.19
C LEU A 24 4.07 -18.40 -16.61
N LEU A 25 3.08 -18.90 -15.86
CA LEU A 25 2.07 -18.08 -15.20
C LEU A 25 2.69 -17.18 -14.12
N ILE A 26 3.64 -17.72 -13.34
CA ILE A 26 4.38 -16.93 -12.36
C ILE A 26 5.18 -15.81 -13.03
N LEU A 27 5.88 -16.12 -14.13
CA LEU A 27 6.64 -15.11 -14.87
C LEU A 27 5.75 -14.02 -15.45
N VAL A 28 4.58 -14.39 -15.99
CA VAL A 28 3.60 -13.42 -16.49
C VAL A 28 3.10 -12.52 -15.36
N LEU A 29 2.77 -13.09 -14.20
CA LEU A 29 2.32 -12.32 -13.04
C LEU A 29 3.40 -11.35 -12.52
N LEU A 30 4.64 -11.78 -12.46
CA LEU A 30 5.77 -10.93 -12.06
C LEU A 30 5.98 -9.79 -13.06
N PHE A 31 5.93 -10.09 -14.36
CA PHE A 31 6.06 -9.09 -15.42
C PHE A 31 4.92 -8.06 -15.40
N VAL A 32 3.69 -8.53 -15.22
CA VAL A 32 2.51 -7.65 -15.11
C VAL A 32 2.61 -6.78 -13.84
N LYS A 33 3.03 -7.35 -12.72
CA LYS A 33 3.24 -6.62 -11.47
C LYS A 33 4.27 -5.49 -11.66
N GLU A 34 5.39 -5.77 -12.29
CA GLU A 34 6.44 -4.78 -12.57
C GLU A 34 5.96 -3.66 -13.50
N LYS A 35 5.15 -4.01 -14.50
CA LYS A 35 4.62 -3.04 -15.47
C LYS A 35 3.47 -2.19 -14.92
N LEU A 36 2.64 -2.75 -14.03
CA LEU A 36 1.46 -2.07 -13.47
C LEU A 36 1.74 -1.36 -12.13
N SER A 37 2.76 -1.77 -11.40
CA SER A 37 3.17 -1.00 -10.20
C SER A 37 3.99 0.20 -10.67
N PRO A 38 3.56 1.44 -10.36
CA PRO A 38 4.42 2.60 -10.55
C PRO A 38 5.64 2.42 -9.64
N SER A 39 6.74 1.97 -10.21
CA SER A 39 7.98 1.68 -9.51
C SER A 39 8.87 2.91 -9.59
N GLY A 40 8.64 3.87 -8.71
CA GLY A 40 9.49 5.04 -8.59
C GLY A 40 9.49 5.54 -7.14
N PRO A 41 10.56 6.20 -6.72
CA PRO A 41 10.52 6.96 -5.48
C PRO A 41 9.50 8.09 -5.63
N VAL A 42 8.65 8.23 -4.64
CA VAL A 42 7.59 9.23 -4.56
C VAL A 42 7.88 10.13 -3.38
N LYS A 43 7.66 11.42 -3.55
CA LYS A 43 7.85 12.40 -2.48
C LYS A 43 6.54 12.64 -1.75
N ILE A 44 6.56 12.45 -0.45
CA ILE A 44 5.43 12.79 0.41
C ILE A 44 5.82 13.99 1.27
N LYS A 45 5.06 15.06 1.11
CA LYS A 45 5.20 16.27 1.92
C LYS A 45 4.22 16.20 3.08
N ILE A 46 4.73 16.29 4.30
CA ILE A 46 3.95 16.15 5.53
C ILE A 46 3.91 17.51 6.24
N ASN A 47 2.70 18.01 6.48
CA ASN A 47 2.44 19.28 7.17
C ASN A 47 3.18 20.50 6.58
N GLY A 48 3.67 20.41 5.34
CA GLY A 48 4.45 21.45 4.69
C GLY A 48 5.90 21.60 5.20
N GLU A 49 6.29 20.86 6.25
CA GLU A 49 7.60 20.98 6.90
C GLU A 49 8.57 19.86 6.54
N LYS A 50 8.04 18.65 6.33
CA LYS A 50 8.87 17.46 6.11
C LYS A 50 8.59 16.80 4.78
N GLU A 51 9.62 16.65 3.95
CA GLU A 51 9.59 15.80 2.76
C GLU A 51 10.24 14.45 3.06
N ILE A 52 9.58 13.38 2.66
CA ILE A 52 10.10 12.02 2.71
C ILE A 52 10.03 11.40 1.32
N GLU A 53 11.06 10.67 0.95
CA GLU A 53 11.11 9.91 -0.30
C GLU A 53 10.88 8.44 0.02
N VAL A 54 9.89 7.84 -0.61
CA VAL A 54 9.40 6.51 -0.30
C VAL A 54 9.09 5.74 -1.57
N ALA A 55 9.08 4.42 -1.48
CA ALA A 55 8.65 3.57 -2.58
C ALA A 55 7.14 3.68 -2.77
N SER A 56 6.69 3.73 -4.03
CA SER A 56 5.28 3.67 -4.38
C SER A 56 4.70 2.26 -4.27
N GLY A 57 3.38 2.17 -4.10
CA GLY A 57 2.63 0.90 -4.13
C GLY A 57 1.96 0.51 -2.82
N ASP A 58 2.52 0.89 -1.69
CA ASP A 58 1.97 0.59 -0.37
C ASP A 58 0.87 1.57 0.06
N SER A 59 0.17 1.25 1.16
CA SER A 59 -0.76 2.20 1.76
C SER A 59 0.00 3.33 2.45
N LEU A 60 -0.61 4.51 2.51
CA LEU A 60 -0.02 5.67 3.18
C LEU A 60 0.29 5.35 4.65
N LEU A 61 -0.60 4.60 5.33
CA LEU A 61 -0.39 4.15 6.71
C LEU A 61 0.89 3.31 6.86
N THR A 62 1.09 2.31 6.00
CA THR A 62 2.28 1.44 6.02
C THR A 62 3.54 2.23 5.72
N THR A 63 3.46 3.11 4.72
CA THR A 63 4.57 3.97 4.30
C THR A 63 5.02 4.91 5.42
N LEU A 64 4.08 5.57 6.11
CA LEU A 64 4.36 6.44 7.25
C LEU A 64 4.95 5.66 8.43
N SER A 65 4.41 4.46 8.70
CA SER A 65 4.95 3.58 9.75
C SER A 65 6.41 3.19 9.49
N GLY A 66 6.76 2.91 8.23
CA GLY A 66 8.15 2.66 7.81
C GLY A 66 9.09 3.85 8.07
N GLN A 67 8.57 5.06 8.06
CA GLN A 67 9.27 6.29 8.41
C GLN A 67 9.18 6.66 9.90
N LYS A 68 8.73 5.71 10.73
CA LYS A 68 8.52 5.87 12.18
C LYS A 68 7.49 6.96 12.54
N ILE A 69 6.53 7.23 11.66
CA ILE A 69 5.38 8.09 11.89
C ILE A 69 4.17 7.18 12.05
N PHE A 70 3.72 7.00 13.28
CA PHE A 70 2.65 6.05 13.60
C PHE A 70 1.32 6.76 13.75
N LEU A 71 0.40 6.52 12.81
CA LEU A 71 -0.99 6.90 12.99
C LEU A 71 -1.72 5.79 13.76
N PRO A 72 -2.62 6.15 14.67
CA PRO A 72 -3.43 5.16 15.37
C PRO A 72 -4.29 4.38 14.37
N SER A 73 -4.32 3.07 14.49
CA SER A 73 -5.10 2.20 13.61
C SER A 73 -5.46 0.90 14.31
N ALA A 74 -6.49 0.95 15.16
CA ALA A 74 -6.94 -0.21 15.92
C ALA A 74 -7.43 -1.38 15.05
N CYS A 75 -7.89 -1.11 13.82
CA CYS A 75 -8.33 -2.14 12.87
C CYS A 75 -7.17 -2.77 12.05
N GLY A 76 -5.92 -2.36 12.28
CA GLY A 76 -4.79 -2.87 11.52
C GLY A 76 -4.79 -2.54 10.03
N GLY A 77 -5.47 -1.46 9.63
CA GLY A 77 -5.55 -1.05 8.22
C GLY A 77 -6.83 -1.49 7.49
N GLY A 78 -7.80 -2.06 8.20
CA GLY A 78 -9.06 -2.55 7.61
C GLY A 78 -10.07 -1.45 7.22
N GLY A 79 -9.79 -0.18 7.51
CA GLY A 79 -10.67 0.95 7.16
C GLY A 79 -11.92 1.11 8.00
N THR A 80 -12.02 0.43 9.15
CA THR A 80 -13.25 0.40 9.96
C THR A 80 -13.20 1.23 11.24
N CYS A 81 -12.01 1.55 11.76
CA CYS A 81 -11.87 2.27 13.03
C CYS A 81 -11.78 3.78 12.89
N ILE A 82 -11.61 4.32 11.70
CA ILE A 82 -11.49 5.74 11.33
C ILE A 82 -10.30 6.47 11.98
N GLN A 83 -9.56 5.83 12.88
CA GLN A 83 -8.49 6.47 13.67
C GLN A 83 -7.29 6.95 12.85
N CYS A 84 -7.07 6.36 11.65
CA CYS A 84 -5.99 6.77 10.75
C CYS A 84 -6.39 7.91 9.82
N GLU A 85 -7.26 8.80 10.26
CA GLU A 85 -7.67 9.97 9.49
C GLU A 85 -6.49 10.89 9.20
N CYS A 86 -6.43 11.35 7.96
CA CYS A 86 -5.47 12.35 7.49
C CYS A 86 -6.12 13.22 6.42
N HIS A 87 -5.58 14.41 6.19
CA HIS A 87 -5.99 15.27 5.11
C HIS A 87 -4.99 15.18 3.95
N VAL A 88 -5.44 14.73 2.79
CA VAL A 88 -4.63 14.65 1.57
C VAL A 88 -4.96 15.85 0.70
N LYS A 89 -4.03 16.79 0.59
CA LYS A 89 -4.20 18.00 -0.24
C LYS A 89 -4.03 17.71 -1.71
N SER A 90 -3.10 16.81 -2.04
CA SER A 90 -2.84 16.39 -3.42
C SER A 90 -2.30 14.96 -3.49
N GLY A 91 -2.51 14.28 -4.61
CA GLY A 91 -1.93 12.97 -4.87
C GLY A 91 -2.67 11.76 -4.30
N GLY A 92 -3.75 11.94 -3.54
CA GLY A 92 -4.49 10.85 -2.89
C GLY A 92 -5.46 10.07 -3.77
N GLY A 93 -5.71 10.53 -4.99
CA GLY A 93 -6.72 9.94 -5.87
C GLY A 93 -8.15 10.15 -5.37
N GLU A 94 -9.11 9.44 -5.96
CA GLU A 94 -10.53 9.51 -5.57
C GLU A 94 -10.79 8.74 -4.26
N ALA A 95 -11.81 9.19 -3.51
CA ALA A 95 -12.25 8.52 -2.32
C ALA A 95 -12.82 7.14 -2.64
N LEU A 96 -12.41 6.15 -1.87
CA LEU A 96 -12.89 4.78 -2.05
C LEU A 96 -14.30 4.61 -1.48
N PRO A 97 -15.10 3.68 -2.01
CA PRO A 97 -16.41 3.36 -1.45
C PRO A 97 -16.37 2.94 0.03
N THR A 98 -15.23 2.46 0.50
CA THR A 98 -14.98 2.10 1.90
C THR A 98 -14.82 3.31 2.82
N GLU A 99 -14.49 4.48 2.27
CA GLU A 99 -14.31 5.72 3.01
C GLU A 99 -15.61 6.56 3.06
N THR A 100 -16.44 6.47 2.03
CA THR A 100 -17.66 7.27 1.90
C THR A 100 -18.68 7.13 3.04
N PRO A 101 -18.82 5.99 3.74
CA PRO A 101 -19.70 5.88 4.89
C PRO A 101 -19.19 6.62 6.14
N HIS A 102 -17.91 6.93 6.18
CA HIS A 102 -17.24 7.49 7.36
C HIS A 102 -17.08 9.00 7.31
N PHE A 103 -17.11 9.58 6.11
CA PHE A 103 -16.91 11.00 5.90
C PHE A 103 -18.09 11.63 5.16
N THR A 104 -18.42 12.86 5.54
CA THR A 104 -19.39 13.67 4.79
C THR A 104 -18.78 14.11 3.45
N ARG A 105 -19.64 14.49 2.49
CA ARG A 105 -19.19 15.01 1.20
C ARG A 105 -18.27 16.24 1.32
N LYS A 106 -18.50 17.09 2.33
CA LYS A 106 -17.67 18.26 2.61
C LYS A 106 -16.28 17.86 3.09
N GLU A 107 -16.19 16.89 3.98
CA GLU A 107 -14.91 16.37 4.48
C GLU A 107 -14.10 15.70 3.38
N LEU A 108 -14.72 14.87 2.55
CA LEU A 108 -14.06 14.30 1.38
C LEU A 108 -13.55 15.36 0.40
N GLN A 109 -14.32 16.43 0.18
CA GLN A 109 -13.90 17.56 -0.66
C GLN A 109 -12.77 18.39 -0.03
N SER A 110 -12.70 18.45 1.30
CA SER A 110 -11.57 19.09 2.00
C SER A 110 -10.32 18.20 2.08
N GLY A 111 -10.40 16.98 1.55
CA GLY A 111 -9.28 16.05 1.49
C GLY A 111 -9.18 15.07 2.66
N ALA A 112 -10.22 14.96 3.50
CA ALA A 112 -10.26 13.96 4.57
C ALA A 112 -10.25 12.54 3.99
N ARG A 113 -9.31 11.71 4.40
CA ARG A 113 -9.09 10.36 3.91
C ARG A 113 -8.63 9.43 5.03
N LEU A 114 -8.75 8.14 4.82
CA LEU A 114 -8.17 7.12 5.70
C LEU A 114 -6.79 6.72 5.17
N ALA A 115 -5.74 6.98 5.93
CA ALA A 115 -4.36 6.66 5.51
C ALA A 115 -4.15 5.18 5.15
N CYS A 116 -4.93 4.27 5.75
CA CYS A 116 -4.87 2.85 5.43
C CYS A 116 -5.48 2.51 4.06
N GLN A 117 -6.39 3.34 3.54
CA GLN A 117 -7.06 3.11 2.25
C GLN A 117 -6.37 3.86 1.10
N VAL A 118 -5.67 4.94 1.40
CA VAL A 118 -4.94 5.73 0.39
C VAL A 118 -3.68 4.98 -0.05
N LYS A 119 -3.53 4.75 -1.35
CA LYS A 119 -2.33 4.15 -1.94
C LYS A 119 -1.35 5.23 -2.41
N VAL A 120 -0.10 5.06 -2.05
CA VAL A 120 0.99 5.93 -2.50
C VAL A 120 1.37 5.57 -3.93
N LYS A 121 0.92 6.36 -4.91
CA LYS A 121 1.17 6.12 -6.35
C LYS A 121 1.95 7.24 -7.01
N GLN A 122 1.91 8.42 -6.46
CA GLN A 122 2.52 9.64 -6.99
C GLN A 122 2.88 10.57 -5.83
N ASP A 123 3.51 11.68 -6.14
CA ASP A 123 3.84 12.69 -5.14
C ASP A 123 2.59 13.18 -4.42
N MET A 124 2.68 13.29 -3.09
CA MET A 124 1.55 13.60 -2.23
C MET A 124 1.88 14.74 -1.28
N ASP A 125 0.90 15.59 -1.02
CA ASP A 125 0.92 16.55 0.10
C ASP A 125 -0.16 16.16 1.10
N ILE A 126 0.27 15.85 2.31
CA ILE A 126 -0.61 15.37 3.37
C ILE A 126 -0.48 16.22 4.63
N THR A 127 -1.59 16.33 5.34
CA THR A 127 -1.62 16.91 6.68
C THR A 127 -2.11 15.84 7.65
N ILE A 128 -1.30 15.57 8.67
CA ILE A 128 -1.65 14.66 9.76
C ILE A 128 -1.85 15.46 11.04
N PRO A 129 -2.68 14.97 11.99
CA PRO A 129 -2.90 15.63 13.28
C PRO A 129 -1.58 15.93 13.99
N GLU A 130 -1.44 17.13 14.52
CA GLU A 130 -0.22 17.59 15.22
C GLU A 130 0.14 16.71 16.41
N GLU A 131 -0.86 16.13 17.07
CA GLU A 131 -0.68 15.20 18.18
C GLU A 131 0.21 14.01 17.81
N VAL A 132 0.03 13.46 16.61
CA VAL A 132 0.83 12.34 16.11
C VAL A 132 2.22 12.81 15.67
N PHE A 133 2.30 14.01 15.10
CA PHE A 133 3.57 14.59 14.62
C PHE A 133 4.40 15.18 15.78
N GLY A 134 3.74 15.75 16.79
CA GLY A 134 4.35 16.39 17.95
C GLY A 134 5.06 15.42 18.88
N ILE A 135 4.54 14.20 19.08
CA ILE A 135 5.16 13.17 19.93
C ILE A 135 6.61 12.90 19.50
N LYS A 136 6.87 12.86 18.21
CA LYS A 136 8.22 12.61 17.68
C LYS A 136 9.17 13.80 17.86
N LYS A 137 8.65 15.00 17.84
CA LYS A 137 9.44 16.23 18.09
C LYS A 137 9.92 16.27 19.55
N TRP A 138 9.08 15.80 20.46
CA TRP A 138 9.39 15.74 21.89
C TRP A 138 10.48 14.70 22.19
N GLU A 139 10.43 13.52 21.58
CA GLU A 139 11.48 12.50 21.74
C GLU A 139 12.82 12.91 21.13
N ALA A 140 12.82 13.71 20.06
CA ALA A 140 14.04 14.19 19.43
C ALA A 140 14.72 15.30 20.25
N ASP A 141 13.94 16.12 20.98
CA ASP A 141 14.44 17.23 21.79
C ASP A 141 14.86 16.80 23.21
N SER A 142 14.45 15.61 23.64
CA SER A 142 14.76 15.04 24.97
C SER A 142 16.04 14.21 25.02
N ARG A 143 16.86 14.19 23.95
CA ARG A 143 18.15 13.50 23.92
C ARG A 143 19.28 14.55 23.78
#